data_7fc33b66840d976f0ec4fbea3473c159
#
_entry.id   7fc33b66840d976f0ec4fbea3473c159
#
_cell.length_a   1.000
_cell.length_b   1.000
_cell.length_c   1.000
_cell.angle_alpha   90.00
_cell.angle_beta   90.00
_cell.angle_gamma   90.00
#
_symmetry.space_group_name_H-M   'P 1'
#
loop_
_entity.id
_entity.type
_entity.pdbx_description
1 polymer ?
#
loop_
_entity_poly.entity_id
_entity_poly.type
_entity_poly.pdbx_seq_one_letter_code
_entity_poly.pdbx_strand_id
1 'polypeptide(L)'
;WKPEDTRIKLKPVKNDQTAFGKLFSDPTEHIRESNLTVNYDYFYDRIQKQEITIDQLYDAICCLDIINIRLDMDDNPQLIFESLNSTGLDLSEGDKIRNFILMGLPSKEQEDYYEKYWNKIEVCTKYDVSAFIRDYLSVKQQAIPQQKKIYINFKDFVELSKIDTEPLLAEMLAYAKRYQILLDGNSSSTALDACIDRLNRLETTVT
;
A
#
# COMPACT_ATOMS: atom_id res chain seq x y z
N TRP A 1 8.74 6.82 27.84
CA TRP A 1 7.52 7.04 27.08
C TRP A 1 6.91 5.68 26.72
N LYS A 2 5.66 5.41 27.15
CA LYS A 2 5.04 4.10 26.92
C LYS A 2 4.02 4.21 25.80
N PRO A 3 3.87 3.19 24.94
CA PRO A 3 2.87 3.17 23.87
C PRO A 3 1.43 3.36 24.35
N GLU A 4 1.20 3.05 25.63
CA GLU A 4 -0.09 3.22 26.32
C GLU A 4 -0.30 4.65 26.82
N ASP A 5 0.70 5.55 26.66
CA ASP A 5 0.58 6.93 27.08
C ASP A 5 -0.46 7.64 26.22
N THR A 6 -1.51 8.15 26.87
CA THR A 6 -2.59 8.90 26.20
C THR A 6 -2.12 10.15 25.45
N ARG A 7 -0.88 10.58 25.65
CA ARG A 7 -0.23 11.68 24.91
C ARG A 7 0.12 11.30 23.48
N ILE A 8 0.29 10.00 23.15
CA ILE A 8 0.50 9.54 21.80
C ILE A 8 -0.83 9.57 21.05
N LYS A 9 -1.01 10.57 20.22
CA LYS A 9 -2.23 10.75 19.42
C LYS A 9 -2.20 9.98 18.10
N LEU A 10 -1.01 9.72 17.55
CA LEU A 10 -0.83 9.00 16.31
C LEU A 10 -0.96 7.49 16.58
N LYS A 11 -1.87 6.84 15.86
CA LYS A 11 -2.05 5.39 15.89
C LYS A 11 -1.73 4.84 14.50
N PRO A 12 -0.56 4.21 14.30
CA PRO A 12 -0.23 3.57 13.04
C PRO A 12 -1.16 2.39 12.75
N VAL A 13 -1.20 1.96 11.48
CA VAL A 13 -1.84 0.71 11.10
C VAL A 13 -1.23 -0.46 11.88
N LYS A 14 -2.00 -1.54 12.03
CA LYS A 14 -1.70 -2.65 12.93
C LYS A 14 -0.28 -3.24 12.74
N ASN A 15 0.15 -3.39 11.48
CA ASN A 15 1.48 -3.93 11.17
C ASN A 15 2.62 -3.03 11.67
N ASP A 16 2.40 -1.72 11.75
CA ASP A 16 3.38 -0.74 12.17
C ASP A 16 3.32 -0.42 13.66
N GLN A 17 2.26 -0.82 14.35
CA GLN A 17 2.07 -0.51 15.79
C GLN A 17 3.22 -1.02 16.64
N THR A 18 3.69 -2.24 16.38
CA THR A 18 4.78 -2.85 17.17
C THR A 18 6.09 -2.09 16.95
N ALA A 19 6.42 -1.77 15.69
CA ALA A 19 7.61 -1.00 15.35
C ALA A 19 7.54 0.41 15.93
N PHE A 20 6.40 1.08 15.78
CA PHE A 20 6.17 2.41 16.35
C PHE A 20 6.31 2.43 17.87
N GLY A 21 5.71 1.45 18.56
CA GLY A 21 5.84 1.33 20.02
C GLY A 21 7.28 1.14 20.48
N LYS A 22 8.06 0.37 19.72
CA LYS A 22 9.47 0.11 20.04
C LYS A 22 10.40 1.29 19.82
N LEU A 23 10.02 2.29 19.01
CA LEU A 23 10.79 3.54 18.88
C LEU A 23 10.92 4.32 20.19
N PHE A 24 10.06 4.04 21.18
CA PHE A 24 10.10 4.66 22.50
C PHE A 24 10.80 3.79 23.57
N SER A 25 11.36 2.66 23.15
CA SER A 25 12.14 1.75 24.00
C SER A 25 13.64 1.95 23.78
N ASP A 26 14.46 1.05 24.33
CA ASP A 26 15.89 1.04 24.07
C ASP A 26 16.18 0.84 22.58
N PRO A 27 17.13 1.60 21.99
CA PRO A 27 17.48 1.48 20.55
C PRO A 27 17.86 0.06 20.10
N THR A 28 18.28 -0.81 21.02
CA THR A 28 18.58 -2.22 20.72
C THR A 28 17.32 -3.05 20.44
N GLU A 29 16.16 -2.55 20.88
CA GLU A 29 14.86 -3.19 20.64
C GLU A 29 14.16 -2.72 19.35
N HIS A 30 14.70 -1.71 18.67
CA HIS A 30 14.11 -1.19 17.44
C HIS A 30 14.06 -2.26 16.35
N ILE A 31 12.93 -2.34 15.63
CA ILE A 31 12.75 -3.25 14.50
C ILE A 31 13.43 -2.64 13.27
N ARG A 32 14.65 -3.05 12.96
CA ARG A 32 15.51 -2.44 11.95
C ARG A 32 14.95 -2.50 10.53
N GLU A 33 14.18 -3.53 10.22
CA GLU A 33 13.56 -3.73 8.89
C GLU A 33 12.34 -2.85 8.66
N SER A 34 11.82 -2.19 9.72
CA SER A 34 10.67 -1.31 9.61
C SER A 34 11.04 0.04 9.00
N ASN A 35 10.27 0.48 8.01
CA ASN A 35 10.39 1.83 7.44
C ASN A 35 10.22 2.93 8.51
N LEU A 36 9.46 2.68 9.58
CA LEU A 36 9.34 3.62 10.69
C LEU A 36 10.68 3.80 11.41
N THR A 37 11.41 2.72 11.65
CA THR A 37 12.73 2.77 12.27
C THR A 37 13.74 3.46 11.35
N VAL A 38 13.75 3.09 10.07
CA VAL A 38 14.63 3.72 9.07
C VAL A 38 14.42 5.24 9.00
N ASN A 39 13.16 5.67 8.95
CA ASN A 39 12.84 7.09 8.94
C ASN A 39 13.18 7.79 10.27
N TYR A 40 12.93 7.13 11.40
CA TYR A 40 13.30 7.63 12.71
C TYR A 40 14.82 7.86 12.80
N ASP A 41 15.62 6.86 12.43
CA ASP A 41 17.09 6.94 12.44
C ASP A 41 17.57 8.06 11.49
N TYR A 42 16.96 8.19 10.31
CA TYR A 42 17.28 9.29 9.37
C TYR A 42 17.06 10.68 9.99
N PHE A 43 15.89 10.91 10.60
CA PHE A 43 15.59 12.19 11.23
C PHE A 43 16.45 12.43 12.46
N TYR A 44 16.69 11.39 13.26
CA TYR A 44 17.56 11.45 14.42
C TYR A 44 18.98 11.90 14.03
N ASP A 45 19.56 11.26 13.02
CA ASP A 45 20.90 11.60 12.51
C ASP A 45 20.95 13.04 11.94
N ARG A 46 19.89 13.47 11.25
CA ARG A 46 19.79 14.84 10.74
C ARG A 46 19.77 15.88 11.87
N ILE A 47 19.01 15.61 12.93
CA ILE A 47 18.92 16.48 14.10
C ILE A 47 20.28 16.54 14.82
N GLN A 48 20.97 15.40 14.94
CA GLN A 48 22.29 15.33 15.58
C GLN A 48 23.36 16.16 14.84
N LYS A 49 23.24 16.35 13.54
CA LYS A 49 24.16 17.21 12.76
C LYS A 49 24.04 18.69 13.08
N GLN A 50 22.99 19.09 13.77
CA GLN A 50 22.75 20.47 14.21
C GLN A 50 22.84 21.51 13.08
N GLU A 51 22.42 21.14 11.86
CA GLU A 51 22.35 22.06 10.71
C GLU A 51 21.37 23.22 10.99
N ILE A 52 20.36 22.95 11.81
CA ILE A 52 19.42 23.92 12.38
C ILE A 52 19.27 23.66 13.89
N THR A 53 18.89 24.69 14.64
CA THR A 53 18.64 24.51 16.09
C THR A 53 17.31 23.74 16.32
N ILE A 54 17.17 23.14 17.50
CA ILE A 54 15.92 22.47 17.88
C ILE A 54 14.74 23.45 17.88
N ASP A 55 14.96 24.70 18.31
CA ASP A 55 13.92 25.73 18.31
C ASP A 55 13.47 26.06 16.87
N GLN A 56 14.41 26.22 15.94
CA GLN A 56 14.10 26.45 14.52
C GLN A 56 13.34 25.27 13.91
N LEU A 57 13.70 24.02 14.27
CA LEU A 57 12.98 22.85 13.82
C LEU A 57 11.55 22.83 14.38
N TYR A 58 11.39 23.14 15.67
CA TYR A 58 10.08 23.20 16.31
C TYR A 58 9.19 24.28 15.68
N ASP A 59 9.73 25.47 15.47
CA ASP A 59 9.01 26.56 14.80
C ASP A 59 8.57 26.18 13.39
N ALA A 60 9.45 25.50 12.62
CA ALA A 60 9.11 25.02 11.29
C ALA A 60 7.97 23.98 11.32
N ILE A 61 7.98 23.07 12.30
CA ILE A 61 6.89 22.10 12.50
C ILE A 61 5.58 22.82 12.83
N CYS A 62 5.62 23.86 13.66
CA CYS A 62 4.45 24.64 14.02
C CYS A 62 3.87 25.45 12.85
N CYS A 63 4.67 25.69 11.79
CA CYS A 63 4.23 26.36 10.57
C CYS A 63 3.60 25.40 9.54
N LEU A 64 3.52 24.10 9.82
CA LEU A 64 2.86 23.15 8.93
C LEU A 64 1.34 23.34 8.96
N ASP A 65 0.78 23.58 7.80
CA ASP A 65 -0.68 23.67 7.63
C ASP A 65 -1.29 22.27 7.48
N ILE A 66 -2.38 22.04 8.18
CA ILE A 66 -3.15 20.79 8.12
C ILE A 66 -4.57 21.11 7.65
N ILE A 67 -4.98 20.48 6.58
CA ILE A 67 -6.37 20.55 6.10
C ILE A 67 -7.15 19.41 6.75
N ASN A 68 -8.16 19.75 7.56
CA ASN A 68 -9.08 18.77 8.15
C ASN A 68 -10.45 18.92 7.51
N ILE A 69 -10.85 17.93 6.73
CA ILE A 69 -12.14 17.89 6.03
C ILE A 69 -13.03 16.88 6.75
N ARG A 70 -14.18 17.34 7.22
CA ARG A 70 -15.27 16.46 7.70
C ARG A 70 -16.18 16.16 6.54
N LEU A 71 -16.45 14.88 6.33
CA LEU A 71 -17.36 14.41 5.32
C LEU A 71 -18.76 14.26 5.91
N ASP A 72 -19.77 14.68 5.16
CA ASP A 72 -21.18 14.47 5.48
C ASP A 72 -21.68 13.18 4.78
N MET A 73 -22.93 12.79 5.11
CA MET A 73 -23.51 11.54 4.60
C MET A 73 -23.66 11.52 3.07
N ASP A 74 -23.77 12.69 2.45
CA ASP A 74 -23.96 12.86 1.01
C ASP A 74 -22.63 13.04 0.25
N ASP A 75 -21.51 13.17 0.97
CA ASP A 75 -20.20 13.32 0.37
C ASP A 75 -19.68 11.99 -0.19
N ASN A 76 -19.01 12.06 -1.32
CA ASN A 76 -18.27 10.91 -1.85
C ASN A 76 -16.80 10.98 -1.42
N PRO A 77 -16.39 10.17 -0.41
CA PRO A 77 -15.03 10.20 0.12
C PRO A 77 -13.96 9.96 -0.95
N GLN A 78 -14.28 9.09 -1.93
CA GLN A 78 -13.37 8.72 -2.99
C GLN A 78 -13.09 9.90 -3.93
N LEU A 79 -14.12 10.64 -4.35
CA LEU A 79 -13.94 11.81 -5.21
C LEU A 79 -13.16 12.92 -4.52
N ILE A 80 -13.42 13.14 -3.23
CA ILE A 80 -12.71 14.16 -2.45
C ILE A 80 -11.25 13.76 -2.29
N PHE A 81 -10.98 12.48 -1.98
CA PHE A 81 -9.63 11.96 -1.85
C PHE A 81 -8.85 12.06 -3.18
N GLU A 82 -9.45 11.69 -4.31
CA GLU A 82 -8.83 11.81 -5.64
C GLU A 82 -8.53 13.28 -5.98
N SER A 83 -9.46 14.19 -5.70
CA SER A 83 -9.29 15.63 -5.96
C SER A 83 -8.14 16.23 -5.15
N LEU A 84 -8.03 15.88 -3.88
CA LEU A 84 -6.96 16.38 -3.00
C LEU A 84 -5.59 15.82 -3.39
N ASN A 85 -5.52 14.55 -3.79
CA ASN A 85 -4.26 13.92 -4.19
C ASN A 85 -3.79 14.31 -5.59
N SER A 86 -4.68 14.88 -6.43
CA SER A 86 -4.29 15.35 -7.77
C SER A 86 -3.33 16.55 -7.75
N THR A 87 -3.14 17.20 -6.61
CA THR A 87 -2.27 18.38 -6.44
C THR A 87 -0.95 18.06 -5.73
N GLY A 88 -0.70 16.81 -5.33
CA GLY A 88 0.47 16.36 -4.58
C GLY A 88 1.29 15.28 -5.29
N LEU A 89 1.99 14.45 -4.51
CA LEU A 89 2.63 13.23 -5.01
C LEU A 89 1.54 12.27 -5.48
N ASP A 90 1.60 11.88 -6.75
CA ASP A 90 0.64 10.94 -7.32
C ASP A 90 0.68 9.61 -6.56
N LEU A 91 -0.48 9.16 -6.12
CA LEU A 91 -0.64 7.80 -5.61
C LEU A 91 -0.33 6.79 -6.71
N SER A 92 0.26 5.66 -6.33
CA SER A 92 0.38 4.55 -7.25
C SER A 92 -1.01 4.07 -7.73
N GLU A 93 -1.08 3.49 -8.91
CA GLU A 93 -2.33 2.92 -9.42
C GLU A 93 -2.89 1.85 -8.45
N GLY A 94 -2.00 1.07 -7.80
CA GLY A 94 -2.38 0.13 -6.76
C GLY A 94 -3.03 0.79 -5.54
N ASP A 95 -2.50 1.93 -5.07
CA ASP A 95 -3.08 2.67 -3.94
C ASP A 95 -4.45 3.26 -4.28
N LYS A 96 -4.59 3.82 -5.49
CA LYS A 96 -5.89 4.32 -5.98
C LYS A 96 -6.93 3.21 -5.99
N ILE A 97 -6.56 2.01 -6.43
CA ILE A 97 -7.45 0.84 -6.49
C ILE A 97 -7.78 0.33 -5.10
N ARG A 98 -6.81 0.25 -4.19
CA ARG A 98 -7.07 -0.08 -2.78
C ARG A 98 -8.13 0.84 -2.19
N ASN A 99 -7.95 2.13 -2.39
CA ASN A 99 -8.87 3.12 -1.85
C ASN A 99 -10.26 2.99 -2.49
N PHE A 100 -10.33 2.80 -3.81
CA PHE A 100 -11.59 2.57 -4.51
C PHE A 100 -12.38 1.37 -3.96
N ILE A 101 -11.68 0.27 -3.65
CA ILE A 101 -12.32 -0.94 -3.13
C ILE A 101 -12.74 -0.77 -1.66
N LEU A 102 -11.91 -0.13 -0.82
CA LEU A 102 -12.08 -0.17 0.63
C LEU A 102 -12.77 1.07 1.21
N MET A 103 -12.58 2.27 0.63
CA MET A 103 -13.06 3.53 1.24
C MET A 103 -14.59 3.64 1.37
N GLY A 104 -15.36 2.94 0.52
CA GLY A 104 -16.82 2.95 0.58
C GLY A 104 -17.43 2.02 1.63
N LEU A 105 -16.60 1.22 2.31
CA LEU A 105 -17.06 0.21 3.26
C LEU A 105 -17.10 0.75 4.69
N PRO A 106 -17.95 0.19 5.58
CA PRO A 106 -17.90 0.47 7.01
C PRO A 106 -16.50 0.17 7.58
N SER A 107 -16.04 0.96 8.55
CA SER A 107 -14.64 0.89 9.07
C SER A 107 -14.21 -0.52 9.52
N LYS A 108 -15.14 -1.31 10.09
CA LYS A 108 -14.84 -2.69 10.49
C LYS A 108 -14.60 -3.61 9.28
N GLU A 109 -15.42 -3.47 8.24
CA GLU A 109 -15.27 -4.24 7.02
C GLU A 109 -14.01 -3.82 6.24
N GLN A 110 -13.66 -2.53 6.27
CA GLN A 110 -12.39 -2.05 5.70
C GLN A 110 -11.20 -2.76 6.34
N GLU A 111 -11.14 -2.83 7.68
CA GLU A 111 -10.06 -3.50 8.42
C GLU A 111 -10.05 -5.01 8.11
N ASP A 112 -11.21 -5.66 8.19
CA ASP A 112 -11.35 -7.09 7.93
C ASP A 112 -10.91 -7.46 6.50
N TYR A 113 -11.34 -6.70 5.48
CA TYR A 113 -10.99 -6.98 4.08
C TYR A 113 -9.54 -6.62 3.76
N TYR A 114 -9.00 -5.57 4.39
CA TYR A 114 -7.58 -5.27 4.28
C TYR A 114 -6.74 -6.42 4.81
N GLU A 115 -6.97 -6.89 6.03
CA GLU A 115 -6.20 -7.97 6.64
C GLU A 115 -6.41 -9.33 5.97
N LYS A 116 -7.65 -9.63 5.60
CA LYS A 116 -8.01 -10.92 5.02
C LYS A 116 -7.51 -11.10 3.59
N TYR A 117 -7.51 -10.01 2.80
CA TYR A 117 -7.26 -10.05 1.37
C TYR A 117 -6.13 -9.11 0.93
N TRP A 118 -6.30 -7.79 1.11
CA TRP A 118 -5.43 -6.81 0.48
C TRP A 118 -3.98 -6.88 0.94
N ASN A 119 -3.74 -6.92 2.24
CA ASN A 119 -2.40 -7.09 2.81
C ASN A 119 -1.67 -8.33 2.24
N LYS A 120 -2.41 -9.42 2.03
CA LYS A 120 -1.84 -10.63 1.42
C LYS A 120 -1.53 -10.43 -0.06
N ILE A 121 -2.36 -9.67 -0.79
CA ILE A 121 -2.07 -9.29 -2.18
C ILE A 121 -0.78 -8.47 -2.22
N GLU A 122 -0.63 -7.46 -1.37
CA GLU A 122 0.60 -6.66 -1.28
C GLU A 122 1.84 -7.52 -1.06
N VAL A 123 1.78 -8.47 -0.13
CA VAL A 123 2.89 -9.40 0.15
C VAL A 123 3.18 -10.32 -1.05
N CYS A 124 2.15 -10.93 -1.65
CA CYS A 124 2.30 -11.82 -2.80
C CYS A 124 2.90 -11.12 -4.02
N THR A 125 2.64 -9.82 -4.17
CA THR A 125 3.13 -9.01 -5.30
C THR A 125 4.44 -8.29 -5.00
N LYS A 126 5.07 -8.56 -3.86
CA LYS A 126 6.26 -7.85 -3.37
C LYS A 126 6.06 -6.33 -3.34
N TYR A 127 4.86 -5.90 -3.00
CA TYR A 127 4.40 -4.51 -2.95
C TYR A 127 4.32 -3.79 -4.30
N ASP A 128 4.56 -4.47 -5.43
CA ASP A 128 4.25 -3.94 -6.76
C ASP A 128 2.83 -4.34 -7.21
N VAL A 129 1.85 -3.81 -6.50
CA VAL A 129 0.43 -4.07 -6.76
C VAL A 129 0.01 -3.52 -8.11
N SER A 130 0.62 -2.40 -8.56
CA SER A 130 0.26 -1.78 -9.84
C SER A 130 0.57 -2.70 -11.03
N ALA A 131 1.75 -3.30 -11.07
CA ALA A 131 2.12 -4.28 -12.10
C ALA A 131 1.19 -5.51 -12.05
N PHE A 132 0.97 -6.06 -10.86
CA PHE A 132 0.05 -7.19 -10.69
C PHE A 132 -1.35 -6.89 -11.23
N ILE A 133 -1.95 -5.73 -10.91
CA ILE A 133 -3.30 -5.40 -11.38
C ILE A 133 -3.33 -5.23 -12.89
N ARG A 134 -2.29 -4.66 -13.50
CA ARG A 134 -2.17 -4.58 -14.95
C ARG A 134 -2.24 -5.98 -15.58
N ASP A 135 -1.50 -6.93 -15.04
CA ASP A 135 -1.47 -8.30 -15.54
C ASP A 135 -2.78 -9.04 -15.27
N TYR A 136 -3.38 -8.84 -14.08
CA TYR A 136 -4.71 -9.34 -13.75
C TYR A 136 -5.77 -8.87 -14.77
N LEU A 137 -5.82 -7.58 -15.04
CA LEU A 137 -6.75 -7.01 -16.03
C LEU A 137 -6.45 -7.53 -17.43
N SER A 138 -5.18 -7.72 -17.80
CA SER A 138 -4.79 -8.27 -19.10
C SER A 138 -5.38 -9.67 -19.31
N VAL A 139 -5.34 -10.49 -18.27
CA VAL A 139 -5.95 -11.83 -18.31
C VAL A 139 -7.48 -11.76 -18.36
N LYS A 140 -8.09 -10.85 -17.59
CA LYS A 140 -9.56 -10.74 -17.50
C LYS A 140 -10.19 -10.13 -18.75
N GLN A 141 -9.53 -9.15 -19.35
CA GLN A 141 -10.05 -8.38 -20.49
C GLN A 141 -9.47 -8.84 -21.84
N GLN A 142 -8.47 -9.75 -21.82
CA GLN A 142 -7.71 -10.16 -23.01
C GLN A 142 -7.11 -8.97 -23.78
N ALA A 143 -6.78 -7.91 -23.07
CA ALA A 143 -6.18 -6.68 -23.58
C ALA A 143 -5.27 -6.07 -22.53
N ILE A 144 -4.10 -5.56 -22.93
CA ILE A 144 -3.11 -5.01 -22.01
C ILE A 144 -3.46 -3.53 -21.71
N PRO A 145 -3.78 -3.17 -20.45
CA PRO A 145 -4.06 -1.80 -20.08
C PRO A 145 -2.81 -0.91 -20.22
N GLN A 146 -3.02 0.35 -20.62
CA GLN A 146 -1.95 1.34 -20.55
C GLN A 146 -1.58 1.61 -19.08
N GLN A 147 -0.27 1.69 -18.79
CA GLN A 147 0.25 1.81 -17.42
C GLN A 147 -0.36 2.99 -16.63
N LYS A 148 -0.57 4.13 -17.27
CA LYS A 148 -1.17 5.33 -16.65
C LYS A 148 -2.71 5.28 -16.54
N LYS A 149 -3.34 4.20 -16.96
CA LYS A 149 -4.81 4.04 -16.97
C LYS A 149 -5.28 2.78 -16.26
N ILE A 150 -4.40 2.14 -15.47
CA ILE A 150 -4.73 0.89 -14.78
C ILE A 150 -5.93 1.10 -13.86
N TYR A 151 -5.94 2.17 -13.07
CA TYR A 151 -7.04 2.51 -12.18
C TYR A 151 -8.38 2.70 -12.92
N ILE A 152 -8.38 3.47 -13.99
CA ILE A 152 -9.60 3.71 -14.79
C ILE A 152 -10.12 2.39 -15.38
N ASN A 153 -9.23 1.60 -15.98
CA ASN A 153 -9.60 0.30 -16.55
C ASN A 153 -10.11 -0.68 -15.48
N PHE A 154 -9.54 -0.63 -14.27
CA PHE A 154 -10.01 -1.45 -13.16
C PHE A 154 -11.41 -1.04 -12.70
N LYS A 155 -11.66 0.25 -12.58
CA LYS A 155 -12.96 0.80 -12.22
C LYS A 155 -14.04 0.39 -13.24
N ASP A 156 -13.75 0.59 -14.53
CA ASP A 156 -14.65 0.17 -15.62
C ASP A 156 -14.92 -1.35 -15.57
N PHE A 157 -13.88 -2.14 -15.32
CA PHE A 157 -14.02 -3.60 -15.18
C PHE A 157 -14.95 -3.99 -14.02
N VAL A 158 -14.80 -3.38 -12.86
CA VAL A 158 -15.65 -3.67 -11.68
C VAL A 158 -17.10 -3.24 -11.95
N GLU A 159 -17.31 -2.06 -12.51
CA GLU A 159 -18.65 -1.53 -12.84
C GLU A 159 -19.38 -2.42 -13.87
N LEU A 160 -18.66 -2.90 -14.89
CA LEU A 160 -19.22 -3.76 -15.93
C LEU A 160 -19.50 -5.19 -15.43
N SER A 161 -18.58 -5.73 -14.62
CA SER A 161 -18.69 -7.11 -14.12
C SER A 161 -19.73 -7.28 -13.02
N LYS A 162 -20.08 -6.18 -12.32
CA LYS A 162 -21.01 -6.16 -11.16
C LYS A 162 -20.65 -7.19 -10.08
N ILE A 163 -19.36 -7.45 -9.92
CA ILE A 163 -18.85 -8.37 -8.90
C ILE A 163 -18.89 -7.67 -7.54
N ASP A 164 -19.40 -8.33 -6.52
CA ASP A 164 -19.35 -7.84 -5.14
C ASP A 164 -17.91 -7.76 -4.62
N THR A 165 -17.67 -6.87 -3.66
CA THR A 165 -16.32 -6.55 -3.15
C THR A 165 -15.58 -7.78 -2.60
N GLU A 166 -16.23 -8.60 -1.78
CA GLU A 166 -15.55 -9.76 -1.18
C GLU A 166 -15.17 -10.84 -2.20
N PRO A 167 -16.07 -11.29 -3.11
CA PRO A 167 -15.71 -12.17 -4.20
C PRO A 167 -14.59 -11.63 -5.09
N LEU A 168 -14.60 -10.34 -5.41
CA LEU A 168 -13.54 -9.68 -6.18
C LEU A 168 -12.18 -9.80 -5.50
N LEU A 169 -12.12 -9.43 -4.20
CA LEU A 169 -10.88 -9.51 -3.42
C LEU A 169 -10.37 -10.95 -3.25
N ALA A 170 -11.27 -11.91 -3.07
CA ALA A 170 -10.92 -13.32 -3.00
C ALA A 170 -10.33 -13.82 -4.32
N GLU A 171 -10.91 -13.43 -5.46
CA GLU A 171 -10.40 -13.76 -6.79
C GLU A 171 -9.01 -13.12 -7.01
N MET A 172 -8.89 -11.80 -6.73
CA MET A 172 -7.60 -11.10 -6.86
C MET A 172 -6.51 -11.76 -6.02
N LEU A 173 -6.81 -12.17 -4.78
CA LEU A 173 -5.85 -12.90 -3.94
C LEU A 173 -5.44 -14.25 -4.54
N ALA A 174 -6.39 -14.96 -5.16
CA ALA A 174 -6.05 -16.22 -5.83
C ALA A 174 -5.11 -16.00 -7.04
N TYR A 175 -5.31 -14.91 -7.79
CA TYR A 175 -4.39 -14.50 -8.86
C TYR A 175 -3.04 -14.02 -8.31
N ALA A 176 -3.02 -13.23 -7.24
CA ALA A 176 -1.79 -12.76 -6.61
C ALA A 176 -0.89 -13.91 -6.12
N LYS A 177 -1.48 -14.98 -5.56
CA LYS A 177 -0.73 -16.19 -5.19
C LYS A 177 -0.09 -16.89 -6.40
N ARG A 178 -0.78 -16.94 -7.55
CA ARG A 178 -0.20 -17.47 -8.79
C ARG A 178 0.90 -16.55 -9.32
N TYR A 179 0.68 -15.25 -9.25
CA TYR A 179 1.65 -14.24 -9.62
C TYR A 179 2.94 -14.36 -8.78
N GLN A 180 2.80 -14.58 -7.48
CA GLN A 180 3.93 -14.86 -6.58
C GLN A 180 4.76 -16.08 -7.04
N ILE A 181 4.09 -17.17 -7.45
CA ILE A 181 4.78 -18.36 -7.97
C ILE A 181 5.60 -18.02 -9.22
N LEU A 182 5.05 -17.18 -10.11
CA LEU A 182 5.77 -16.74 -11.31
C LEU A 182 6.98 -15.85 -10.97
N LEU A 183 6.86 -15.01 -9.92
CA LEU A 183 7.97 -14.16 -9.47
C LEU A 183 9.08 -14.94 -8.75
N ASP A 184 8.70 -15.94 -7.96
CA ASP A 184 9.62 -16.65 -7.06
C ASP A 184 10.19 -17.92 -7.69
N GLY A 185 9.56 -18.45 -8.76
CA GLY A 185 9.94 -19.72 -9.37
C GLY A 185 9.77 -20.90 -8.41
N ASN A 186 8.81 -20.80 -7.48
CA ASN A 186 8.60 -21.82 -6.43
C ASN A 186 7.17 -22.36 -6.50
N SER A 187 6.93 -23.27 -7.41
CA SER A 187 5.69 -23.99 -7.54
C SER A 187 5.81 -25.39 -6.91
N SER A 188 4.71 -26.17 -6.93
CA SER A 188 4.72 -27.58 -6.54
C SER A 188 5.26 -28.50 -7.64
N SER A 189 5.73 -27.95 -8.77
CA SER A 189 6.18 -28.69 -9.96
C SER A 189 7.55 -28.23 -10.40
N THR A 190 8.56 -29.11 -10.26
CA THR A 190 9.93 -28.88 -10.73
C THR A 190 10.02 -28.54 -12.22
N ALA A 191 9.15 -29.10 -13.03
CA ALA A 191 9.10 -28.81 -14.47
C ALA A 191 8.61 -27.38 -14.73
N LEU A 192 7.60 -26.91 -13.97
CA LEU A 192 7.11 -25.53 -14.06
C LEU A 192 8.18 -24.54 -13.56
N ASP A 193 8.82 -24.84 -12.45
CA ASP A 193 9.89 -23.98 -11.90
C ASP A 193 11.04 -23.82 -12.89
N ALA A 194 11.45 -24.91 -13.56
CA ALA A 194 12.47 -24.86 -14.60
C ALA A 194 12.04 -24.02 -15.83
N CYS A 195 10.74 -23.99 -16.17
CA CYS A 195 10.23 -23.13 -17.22
C CYS A 195 10.23 -21.65 -16.79
N ILE A 196 9.81 -21.36 -15.56
CA ILE A 196 9.81 -20.01 -14.99
C ILE A 196 11.26 -19.48 -14.95
N ASP A 197 12.21 -20.27 -14.46
CA ASP A 197 13.64 -19.91 -14.46
C ASP A 197 14.18 -19.55 -15.85
N ARG A 198 13.78 -20.33 -16.87
CA ARG A 198 14.18 -20.03 -18.25
C ARG A 198 13.59 -18.72 -18.75
N LEU A 199 12.32 -18.44 -18.45
CA LEU A 199 11.65 -17.19 -18.81
C LEU A 199 12.33 -15.98 -18.12
N ASN A 200 12.62 -16.11 -16.84
CA ASN A 200 13.26 -15.05 -16.06
C ASN A 200 14.71 -14.74 -16.55
N ARG A 201 15.40 -15.72 -17.12
CA ARG A 201 16.75 -15.53 -17.71
C ARG A 201 16.73 -14.83 -19.06
N LEU A 202 15.57 -14.76 -19.74
CA LEU A 202 15.49 -14.13 -21.06
C LEU A 202 15.56 -12.60 -21.02
N GLU A 203 15.57 -11.97 -19.82
CA GLU A 203 15.61 -10.52 -19.61
C GLU A 203 14.64 -9.76 -20.54
N THR A 204 13.60 -10.42 -20.99
CA THR A 204 12.59 -9.79 -21.81
C THR A 204 11.69 -8.96 -20.89
N THR A 205 12.00 -7.66 -20.82
CA THR A 205 10.99 -6.70 -20.39
C THR A 205 9.83 -6.80 -21.38
N VAL A 206 8.76 -7.48 -20.97
CA VAL A 206 7.49 -7.37 -21.66
C VAL A 206 6.98 -5.96 -21.39
N THR A 207 7.29 -5.05 -22.30
CA THR A 207 6.77 -3.68 -22.33
C THR A 207 5.36 -3.66 -22.87
#